data_12937229600f47d2a2f10835e1d468fd
#
_entry.id   12937229600f47d2a2f10835e1d468fd
#
_cell.length_a   1.000
_cell.length_b   1.000
_cell.length_c   1.000
_cell.angle_alpha   90.00
_cell.angle_beta   90.00
_cell.angle_gamma   90.00
#
_symmetry.space_group_name_H-M   'P 1'
#
loop_
_entity.id
_entity.type
_entity.pdbx_description
1 polymer ?
#
loop_
_entity_poly.entity_id
_entity_poly.type
_entity_poly.pdbx_seq_one_letter_code
_entity_poly.pdbx_strand_id
1 'polypeptide(L)'
;MTNEEKLQAIRPWIDPEERVTVNFLDEQDLNGEVTGCSDEIVDLSLETRVPHVKQHISIPLRVVEVSDDPSHYTRNPDRPLQLRRLMLLINDKRPPIIY
;
A
#
# COMPACT_ATOMS: atom_id res chain seq x y z
N MET A 1 6.27 -15.65 1.49
CA MET A 1 5.15 -15.32 2.42
C MET A 1 3.87 -15.99 1.99
N THR A 2 3.17 -16.57 2.94
CA THR A 2 1.81 -17.06 2.71
C THR A 2 0.82 -15.88 2.73
N ASN A 3 -0.39 -16.10 2.19
CA ASN A 3 -1.44 -15.08 2.25
C ASN A 3 -1.78 -14.69 3.69
N GLU A 4 -1.79 -15.65 4.60
CA GLU A 4 -2.04 -15.40 6.02
C GLU A 4 -0.97 -14.50 6.63
N GLU A 5 0.30 -14.73 6.31
CA GLU A 5 1.40 -13.88 6.76
C GLU A 5 1.28 -12.46 6.20
N LYS A 6 0.89 -12.33 4.93
CA LYS A 6 0.63 -11.02 4.30
C LYS A 6 -0.51 -10.30 5.01
N LEU A 7 -1.60 -11.00 5.29
CA LEU A 7 -2.74 -10.45 6.02
C LEU A 7 -2.32 -9.92 7.40
N GLN A 8 -1.52 -10.69 8.14
CA GLN A 8 -1.05 -10.27 9.46
C GLN A 8 -0.13 -9.04 9.37
N ALA A 9 0.69 -8.95 8.32
CA ALA A 9 1.56 -7.80 8.11
C ALA A 9 0.80 -6.54 7.70
N ILE A 10 -0.29 -6.70 6.95
CA ILE A 10 -1.09 -5.58 6.43
C ILE A 10 -2.10 -5.08 7.46
N ARG A 11 -2.65 -5.96 8.29
CA ARG A 11 -3.75 -5.64 9.22
C ARG A 11 -3.49 -4.41 10.10
N PRO A 12 -2.29 -4.20 10.68
CA PRO A 12 -2.03 -3.01 11.49
C PRO A 12 -2.12 -1.69 10.72
N TRP A 13 -2.08 -1.76 9.39
CA TRP A 13 -2.10 -0.59 8.50
C TRP A 13 -3.49 -0.26 7.97
N ILE A 14 -4.52 -1.00 8.39
CA ILE A 14 -5.91 -0.71 8.05
C ILE A 14 -6.39 0.41 8.96
N ASP A 15 -6.00 1.63 8.61
CA ASP A 15 -6.29 2.85 9.35
C ASP A 15 -6.34 4.01 8.34
N PRO A 16 -7.39 4.85 8.36
CA PRO A 16 -7.49 5.96 7.42
C PRO A 16 -6.40 7.02 7.59
N GLU A 17 -5.70 7.04 8.73
CA GLU A 17 -4.58 7.95 8.97
C GLU A 17 -3.23 7.35 8.56
N GLU A 18 -3.16 6.04 8.35
CA GLU A 18 -1.93 5.37 7.97
C GLU A 18 -1.81 5.27 6.45
N ARG A 19 -0.67 5.71 5.94
CA ARG A 19 -0.39 5.63 4.51
C ARG A 19 0.59 4.51 4.22
N VAL A 20 0.38 3.84 3.10
CA VAL A 20 1.26 2.80 2.59
C VAL A 20 1.82 3.22 1.24
N THR A 21 2.98 2.69 0.90
CA THR A 21 3.56 2.86 -0.43
C THR A 21 3.17 1.67 -1.30
N VAL A 22 2.65 1.95 -2.49
CA VAL A 22 2.21 0.92 -3.43
C VAL A 22 2.98 1.05 -4.73
N ASN A 23 3.62 -0.04 -5.16
CA ASN A 23 4.36 -0.11 -6.40
C ASN A 23 3.72 -1.15 -7.32
N PHE A 24 3.26 -0.70 -8.49
CA PHE A 24 2.84 -1.57 -9.58
C PHE A 24 4.00 -1.78 -10.56
N LEU A 25 3.87 -2.74 -11.47
CA LEU A 25 4.91 -3.00 -12.48
C LEU A 25 5.20 -1.80 -13.37
N ASP A 26 4.19 -1.00 -13.68
CA ASP A 26 4.28 0.16 -14.57
C ASP A 26 4.34 1.50 -13.84
N GLU A 27 4.27 1.49 -12.50
CA GLU A 27 4.22 2.72 -11.72
C GLU A 27 4.78 2.48 -10.31
N GLN A 28 5.57 3.43 -9.81
CA GLN A 28 6.24 3.32 -8.51
C GLN A 28 5.84 4.45 -7.56
N ASP A 29 6.04 4.19 -6.27
CA ASP A 29 5.91 5.19 -5.20
C ASP A 29 4.55 5.89 -5.14
N LEU A 30 3.48 5.11 -5.34
CA LEU A 30 2.13 5.62 -5.14
C LEU A 30 1.80 5.65 -3.65
N ASN A 31 1.16 6.72 -3.22
CA ASN A 31 0.58 6.80 -1.89
C ASN A 31 -0.80 6.16 -1.88
N GLY A 32 -1.05 5.34 -0.87
CA GLY A 32 -2.34 4.68 -0.73
C GLY A 32 -2.71 4.44 0.71
N GLU A 33 -3.93 3.99 0.89
CA GLU A 33 -4.47 3.56 2.17
C GLU A 33 -5.03 2.17 2.02
N VAL A 34 -4.85 1.34 3.05
CA VAL A 34 -5.49 0.03 3.09
C VAL A 34 -6.85 0.20 3.73
N THR A 35 -7.89 -0.08 2.98
CA THR A 35 -9.28 0.05 3.46
C THR A 35 -9.84 -1.27 3.99
N GLY A 36 -9.23 -2.38 3.61
CA GLY A 36 -9.60 -3.70 4.12
C GLY A 36 -8.63 -4.75 3.63
N CYS A 37 -8.61 -5.89 4.29
CA CYS A 37 -7.79 -7.02 3.88
C CYS A 37 -8.39 -8.33 4.38
N SER A 38 -8.45 -9.31 3.50
CA SER A 38 -8.78 -10.68 3.84
C SER A 38 -7.58 -11.59 3.52
N ASP A 39 -7.74 -12.90 3.70
CA ASP A 39 -6.70 -13.86 3.33
C ASP A 39 -6.55 -14.06 1.82
N GLU A 40 -7.37 -13.41 1.01
CA GLU A 40 -7.35 -13.51 -0.46
C GLU A 40 -7.13 -12.19 -1.16
N ILE A 41 -7.61 -11.08 -0.59
CA ILE A 41 -7.68 -9.78 -1.26
C ILE A 41 -7.30 -8.66 -0.30
N VAL A 42 -6.59 -7.67 -0.81
CA VAL A 42 -6.38 -6.38 -0.13
C VAL A 42 -7.15 -5.29 -0.89
N ASP A 43 -7.89 -4.48 -0.14
CA ASP A 43 -8.61 -3.32 -0.67
C ASP A 43 -7.80 -2.07 -0.43
N LEU A 44 -7.57 -1.30 -1.49
CA LEU A 44 -6.73 -0.12 -1.46
C LEU A 44 -7.49 1.10 -1.97
N SER A 45 -7.16 2.26 -1.40
CA SER A 45 -7.55 3.57 -1.89
C SER A 45 -6.28 4.30 -2.31
N LEU A 46 -6.13 4.57 -3.60
CA LEU A 46 -4.91 5.15 -4.18
C LEU A 46 -5.14 6.60 -4.57
N GLU A 47 -4.11 7.43 -4.38
CA GLU A 47 -4.10 8.79 -4.88
C GLU A 47 -4.07 8.80 -6.41
N THR A 48 -4.73 9.81 -6.99
CA THR A 48 -4.73 10.06 -8.43
C THR A 48 -4.11 11.43 -8.71
N ARG A 49 -3.96 11.77 -10.00
CA ARG A 49 -3.46 13.09 -10.40
C ARG A 49 -4.45 14.21 -10.12
N VAL A 50 -5.72 13.88 -9.93
CA VAL A 50 -6.76 14.86 -9.62
C VAL A 50 -6.87 14.98 -8.11
N PRO A 51 -6.69 16.17 -7.51
CA PRO A 51 -6.84 16.38 -6.09
C PRO A 51 -8.21 15.92 -5.60
N HIS A 52 -8.23 15.26 -4.45
CA HIS A 52 -9.45 14.73 -3.79
C HIS A 52 -10.14 13.57 -4.53
N VAL A 53 -9.60 13.11 -5.64
CA VAL A 53 -10.09 11.91 -6.33
C VAL A 53 -9.23 10.73 -5.94
N LYS A 54 -9.86 9.67 -5.44
CA LYS A 54 -9.20 8.41 -5.05
C LYS A 54 -9.65 7.30 -5.98
N GLN A 55 -8.72 6.37 -6.26
CA GLN A 55 -9.04 5.14 -6.97
C GLN A 55 -9.16 4.01 -5.96
N HIS A 56 -10.33 3.37 -5.89
CA HIS A 56 -10.55 2.20 -5.04
C HIS A 56 -10.37 0.94 -5.86
N ILE A 57 -9.49 0.06 -5.40
CA ILE A 57 -9.19 -1.19 -6.08
C ILE A 57 -9.09 -2.34 -5.08
N SER A 58 -9.28 -3.55 -5.57
CA SER A 58 -9.07 -4.79 -4.82
C SER A 58 -8.04 -5.63 -5.55
N ILE A 59 -6.98 -6.01 -4.86
CA ILE A 59 -5.86 -6.75 -5.44
C ILE A 59 -5.72 -8.10 -4.76
N PRO A 60 -5.60 -9.20 -5.54
CA PRO A 60 -5.35 -10.51 -4.95
C PRO A 60 -4.01 -10.55 -4.21
N LEU A 61 -4.00 -11.09 -3.01
CA LEU A 61 -2.76 -11.18 -2.22
C LEU A 61 -1.67 -12.03 -2.89
N ARG A 62 -2.04 -12.95 -3.77
CA ARG A 62 -1.09 -13.80 -4.48
C ARG A 62 -0.09 -13.00 -5.33
N VAL A 63 -0.47 -11.81 -5.79
CA VAL A 63 0.37 -10.93 -6.61
C VAL A 63 0.99 -9.80 -5.79
N VAL A 64 0.82 -9.81 -4.48
CA VAL A 64 1.32 -8.76 -3.58
C VAL A 64 2.51 -9.30 -2.80
N GLU A 65 3.58 -8.52 -2.76
CA GLU A 65 4.72 -8.71 -1.86
C GLU A 65 4.69 -7.60 -0.82
N VAL A 66 4.85 -7.97 0.45
CA VAL A 66 4.82 -7.03 1.55
C VAL A 66 6.23 -6.83 2.08
N SER A 67 6.64 -5.58 2.21
CA SER A 67 7.94 -5.25 2.79
C SER A 67 7.89 -3.91 3.52
N ASP A 68 8.95 -3.61 4.27
CA ASP A 68 9.17 -2.29 4.83
C ASP A 68 9.82 -1.41 3.76
N ASP A 69 9.43 -0.14 3.71
CA ASP A 69 10.02 0.82 2.79
C ASP A 69 11.03 1.72 3.53
N PRO A 70 12.33 1.40 3.45
CA PRO A 70 13.35 2.21 4.12
C PRO A 70 13.53 3.59 3.48
N SER A 71 13.07 3.80 2.24
CA SER A 71 13.21 5.08 1.57
C SER A 71 12.34 6.19 2.19
N HIS A 72 11.34 5.80 2.98
CA HIS A 72 10.44 6.71 3.68
C HIS A 72 10.84 6.98 5.13
N TYR A 73 12.03 6.57 5.54
CA TYR A 73 12.53 7.00 6.84
C TYR A 73 12.72 8.51 6.85
N THR A 74 12.26 9.14 7.92
CA THR A 74 12.55 10.56 8.10
C THR A 74 14.04 10.80 8.26
N ARG A 75 14.50 11.93 7.73
CA ARG A 75 15.85 12.44 8.04
C ARG A 75 15.91 13.13 9.38
N ASN A 76 14.78 13.36 10.02
CA ASN A 76 14.72 13.92 11.35
C ASN A 76 15.14 12.87 12.39
N PRO A 77 16.29 13.05 13.10
CA PRO A 77 16.77 12.07 14.05
C PRO A 77 15.84 11.87 15.25
N ASP A 78 14.93 12.81 15.51
CA ASP A 78 14.00 12.74 16.62
C ASP A 78 12.81 11.81 16.33
N ARG A 79 12.59 11.39 15.07
CA ARG A 79 11.46 10.54 14.67
C ARG A 79 11.82 9.44 13.68
N PRO A 80 12.91 8.70 13.86
CA PRO A 80 13.39 7.78 12.81
C PRO A 80 12.48 6.60 12.54
N LEU A 81 11.67 6.14 13.51
CA LEU A 81 10.88 4.93 13.39
C LEU A 81 9.39 5.17 13.08
N GLN A 82 8.89 6.37 13.35
CA GLN A 82 7.46 6.68 13.21
C GLN A 82 7.02 6.89 11.75
N LEU A 83 7.97 7.04 10.83
CA LEU A 83 7.69 7.29 9.42
C LEU A 83 8.05 6.11 8.52
N ARG A 84 8.33 4.95 9.08
CA ARG A 84 8.41 3.72 8.29
C ARG A 84 7.05 3.44 7.68
N ARG A 85 7.06 3.12 6.40
CA ARG A 85 5.84 2.77 5.69
C ARG A 85 5.87 1.31 5.30
N LEU A 86 4.69 0.71 5.32
CA LEU A 86 4.48 -0.56 4.67
C LEU A 86 4.58 -0.34 3.16
N MET A 87 5.32 -1.20 2.48
CA MET A 87 5.40 -1.21 1.03
C MET A 87 4.68 -2.43 0.48
N LEU A 88 3.78 -2.20 -0.45
CA LEU A 88 3.10 -3.25 -1.19
C LEU A 88 3.63 -3.26 -2.62
N LEU A 89 4.36 -4.31 -2.96
CA LEU A 89 4.88 -4.53 -4.31
C LEU A 89 3.88 -5.40 -5.04
N ILE A 90 3.19 -4.82 -6.02
CA ILE A 90 2.14 -5.51 -6.75
C ILE A 90 2.69 -5.97 -8.10
N ASN A 91 2.77 -7.28 -8.30
CA ASN A 91 3.26 -7.89 -9.52
C ASN A 91 2.17 -7.92 -10.60
N ASP A 92 1.64 -6.74 -10.90
CA ASP A 92 0.62 -6.51 -11.92
C ASP A 92 0.62 -5.03 -12.28
N LYS A 93 -0.05 -4.68 -13.37
CA LYS A 93 -0.21 -3.29 -13.79
C LYS A 93 -1.33 -2.61 -13.01
N ARG A 94 -1.18 -1.30 -12.82
CA ARG A 94 -2.24 -0.52 -12.20
C ARG A 94 -3.51 -0.57 -13.05
N PRO A 95 -4.68 -0.88 -12.45
CA PRO A 95 -5.95 -0.81 -13.18
C PRO A 95 -6.22 0.61 -13.70
N PRO A 96 -6.91 0.75 -14.85
CA PRO A 96 -7.25 2.06 -15.38
C PRO A 96 -8.06 2.89 -14.37
N ILE A 97 -7.76 4.19 -14.31
CA ILE A 97 -8.48 5.12 -13.45
C ILE A 97 -9.74 5.57 -14.19
N ILE A 98 -10.89 5.32 -13.57
CA ILE A 98 -12.19 5.71 -14.11
C ILE A 98 -12.69 6.90 -13.28
N TYR A 99 -12.91 8.00 -13.96
CA TYR A 99 -13.46 9.21 -13.35
C TYR A 99 -14.98 9.30 -13.55
#